data_305399b8f2ffef8da476bf18b70eb17a
#
_entry.id   305399b8f2ffef8da476bf18b70eb17a
#
_cell.length_a   1.000
_cell.length_b   1.000
_cell.length_c   1.000
_cell.angle_alpha   90.00
_cell.angle_beta   90.00
_cell.angle_gamma   90.00
#
_symmetry.space_group_name_H-M   'P 1'
#
loop_
_entity.id
_entity.type
_entity.pdbx_description
1 polymer ?
#
loop_
_entity_poly.entity_id
_entity_poly.type
_entity_poly.pdbx_seq_one_letter_code
_entity_poly.pdbx_strand_id
1 'polypeptide(L)'
;MYVAMSARSERDRLARELVAARKRIADLETALLRRGRDTLTAVLRIEAFREQLVEELQRTRRRGLRGALVVMQVDRLADVHRDHGFAVGDAMLGALVEALRAGTRGEDVIGRTGADRFALLLREAGEAATSACVARLLGDLQALDVGPLRGISVSAGVALFTAEDDDPVALFATAGHALADAQAAGGGRAVIASGDGDGEGLGVSAELHRRDAVEALAIALLERDRYTGEHSESVVDMAVVVARTLGLSPAQVEDVRAAALLHDIGKVGIPDAILNKPGPLTPDERTVMAEHPVIGERILRGIGGFAPVADIVRHEHESFDGSGYPDGLVGDKIPIGSRIILACDAYHAMTSDRPYRARMSDADAFRELRRCAGGQFDPNVTAALIARLYHERSGRPVLRAV
;
A
#
# COMPACT_ATOMS: atom_id res chain seq x y z
N MET A 1 -42.64 41.20 -28.56
CA MET A 1 -42.04 41.46 -27.21
C MET A 1 -42.01 40.17 -26.37
N TYR A 2 -43.00 39.31 -26.34
CA TYR A 2 -43.10 38.08 -25.53
C TYR A 2 -42.02 37.00 -25.93
N VAL A 3 -41.78 36.80 -27.24
CA VAL A 3 -40.79 35.81 -27.74
C VAL A 3 -39.35 36.17 -27.37
N ALA A 4 -39.01 37.48 -27.36
CA ALA A 4 -37.67 37.95 -27.00
C ALA A 4 -37.35 37.82 -25.48
N MET A 5 -38.39 37.94 -24.63
CA MET A 5 -38.25 37.75 -23.19
C MET A 5 -38.07 36.24 -22.84
N SER A 6 -38.77 35.34 -23.52
CA SER A 6 -38.63 33.90 -23.35
C SER A 6 -37.21 33.41 -23.73
N ALA A 7 -36.70 33.84 -24.87
CA ALA A 7 -35.34 33.48 -25.36
C ALA A 7 -34.24 34.01 -24.44
N ARG A 8 -34.43 35.16 -23.79
CA ARG A 8 -33.47 35.72 -22.84
C ARG A 8 -33.45 34.93 -21.53
N SER A 9 -34.61 34.54 -21.02
CA SER A 9 -34.78 33.72 -19.84
C SER A 9 -34.17 32.33 -20.03
N GLU A 10 -34.35 31.74 -21.20
CA GLU A 10 -33.80 30.40 -21.53
C GLU A 10 -32.27 30.45 -21.68
N ARG A 11 -31.71 31.52 -22.28
CA ARG A 11 -30.27 31.74 -22.38
C ARG A 11 -29.63 31.95 -21.00
N ASP A 12 -30.31 32.68 -20.10
CA ASP A 12 -29.83 32.89 -18.73
C ASP A 12 -29.89 31.61 -17.88
N ARG A 13 -30.88 30.73 -18.14
CA ARG A 13 -30.97 29.40 -17.54
C ARG A 13 -29.84 28.51 -17.99
N LEU A 14 -29.62 28.39 -19.33
CA LEU A 14 -28.54 27.59 -19.91
C LEU A 14 -27.16 28.08 -19.47
N ALA A 15 -26.97 29.39 -19.32
CA ALA A 15 -25.73 29.95 -18.81
C ALA A 15 -25.47 29.50 -17.34
N ARG A 16 -26.49 29.51 -16.49
CA ARG A 16 -26.39 29.02 -15.10
C ARG A 16 -26.10 27.53 -15.04
N GLU A 17 -26.78 26.73 -15.86
CA GLU A 17 -26.55 25.28 -15.96
C GLU A 17 -25.14 24.97 -16.44
N LEU A 18 -24.61 25.73 -17.40
CA LEU A 18 -23.23 25.58 -17.90
C LEU A 18 -22.19 25.92 -16.80
N VAL A 19 -22.42 26.98 -16.04
CA VAL A 19 -21.54 27.34 -14.91
C VAL A 19 -21.58 26.25 -13.83
N ALA A 20 -22.76 25.74 -13.49
CA ALA A 20 -22.90 24.67 -12.52
C ALA A 20 -22.24 23.36 -13.00
N ALA A 21 -22.36 23.01 -14.28
CA ALA A 21 -21.72 21.84 -14.88
C ALA A 21 -20.18 21.99 -14.87
N ARG A 22 -19.65 23.16 -15.23
CA ARG A 22 -18.19 23.45 -15.17
C ARG A 22 -17.65 23.33 -13.75
N LYS A 23 -18.41 23.83 -12.76
CA LYS A 23 -18.03 23.69 -11.35
C LYS A 23 -18.00 22.21 -10.92
N ARG A 24 -19.02 21.42 -11.29
CA ARG A 24 -19.05 19.97 -11.02
C ARG A 24 -17.89 19.24 -11.67
N ILE A 25 -17.54 19.56 -12.91
CA ILE A 25 -16.39 18.99 -13.60
C ILE A 25 -15.09 19.31 -12.83
N ALA A 26 -14.87 20.56 -12.45
CA ALA A 26 -13.71 20.97 -11.67
C ALA A 26 -13.65 20.30 -10.28
N ASP A 27 -14.80 20.13 -9.62
CA ASP A 27 -14.90 19.43 -8.32
C ASP A 27 -14.59 17.93 -8.50
N LEU A 28 -15.05 17.29 -9.58
CA LEU A 28 -14.76 15.90 -9.92
C LEU A 28 -13.31 15.69 -10.32
N GLU A 29 -12.72 16.59 -11.12
CA GLU A 29 -11.31 16.58 -11.48
C GLU A 29 -10.43 16.72 -10.23
N THR A 30 -10.81 17.62 -9.30
CA THR A 30 -10.11 17.78 -8.02
C THR A 30 -10.22 16.52 -7.15
N ALA A 31 -11.38 15.86 -7.12
CA ALA A 31 -11.59 14.62 -6.39
C ALA A 31 -10.82 13.44 -7.00
N LEU A 32 -10.75 13.36 -8.33
CA LEU A 32 -9.93 12.37 -9.06
C LEU A 32 -8.45 12.57 -8.80
N LEU A 33 -7.97 13.82 -8.85
CA LEU A 33 -6.57 14.15 -8.52
C LEU A 33 -6.22 13.81 -7.06
N ARG A 34 -7.16 13.93 -6.13
CA ARG A 34 -6.97 13.54 -4.73
C ARG A 34 -6.98 12.02 -4.54
N ARG A 35 -7.79 11.26 -5.31
CA ARG A 35 -7.85 9.80 -5.21
C ARG A 35 -6.54 9.10 -5.61
N GLY A 36 -5.79 9.67 -6.54
CA GLY A 36 -4.49 9.11 -6.96
C GLY A 36 -3.29 9.56 -6.11
N ARG A 37 -3.50 10.30 -4.99
CA ARG A 37 -2.41 10.82 -4.17
C ARG A 37 -2.45 10.28 -2.75
N ASP A 38 -1.26 10.06 -2.20
CA ASP A 38 -1.06 9.71 -0.79
C ASP A 38 -1.52 10.84 0.13
N THR A 39 -2.24 10.51 1.20
CA THR A 39 -2.86 11.51 2.08
C THR A 39 -1.86 12.24 2.97
N LEU A 40 -0.74 11.59 3.33
CA LEU A 40 0.29 12.17 4.17
C LEU A 40 1.25 13.05 3.36
N THR A 41 1.71 12.54 2.20
CA THR A 41 2.81 13.13 1.43
C THR A 41 2.35 13.86 0.16
N ALA A 42 1.09 13.68 -0.25
CA ALA A 42 0.50 14.26 -1.45
C ALA A 42 1.23 13.95 -2.78
N VAL A 43 2.11 12.92 -2.80
CA VAL A 43 2.66 12.34 -4.03
C VAL A 43 1.72 11.29 -4.61
N LEU A 44 2.00 10.76 -5.79
CA LEU A 44 1.17 9.72 -6.39
C LEU A 44 1.22 8.45 -5.54
N ARG A 45 0.09 7.75 -5.44
CA ARG A 45 0.05 6.37 -4.96
C ARG A 45 0.60 5.43 -6.03
N ILE A 46 0.90 4.20 -5.62
CA ILE A 46 1.53 3.20 -6.48
C ILE A 46 0.75 2.99 -7.79
N GLU A 47 -0.58 2.92 -7.75
CA GLU A 47 -1.41 2.70 -8.93
C GLU A 47 -1.26 3.85 -9.93
N ALA A 48 -1.44 5.10 -9.48
CA ALA A 48 -1.30 6.29 -10.32
C ALA A 48 0.15 6.49 -10.82
N PHE A 49 1.14 6.12 -10.01
CA PHE A 49 2.54 6.13 -10.43
C PHE A 49 2.82 5.11 -11.54
N ARG A 50 2.26 3.91 -11.43
CA ARG A 50 2.40 2.87 -12.46
C ARG A 50 1.75 3.26 -13.77
N GLU A 51 0.58 3.89 -13.74
CA GLU A 51 -0.03 4.45 -14.96
C GLU A 51 0.94 5.42 -15.66
N GLN A 52 1.59 6.31 -14.89
CA GLN A 52 2.59 7.23 -15.41
C GLN A 52 3.83 6.51 -15.97
N LEU A 53 4.27 5.43 -15.32
CA LEU A 53 5.39 4.61 -15.83
C LEU A 53 5.02 3.93 -17.16
N VAL A 54 3.83 3.33 -17.27
CA VAL A 54 3.33 2.70 -18.50
C VAL A 54 3.25 3.73 -19.64
N GLU A 55 2.71 4.91 -19.37
CA GLU A 55 2.65 6.00 -20.34
C GLU A 55 4.05 6.43 -20.82
N GLU A 56 5.01 6.52 -19.87
CA GLU A 56 6.38 6.91 -20.21
C GLU A 56 7.13 5.82 -21.00
N LEU A 57 6.95 4.54 -20.68
CA LEU A 57 7.50 3.44 -21.48
C LEU A 57 6.98 3.47 -22.91
N GLN A 58 5.68 3.69 -23.11
CA GLN A 58 5.08 3.85 -24.43
C GLN A 58 5.63 5.09 -25.16
N ARG A 59 5.86 6.20 -24.44
CA ARG A 59 6.46 7.42 -24.99
C ARG A 59 7.91 7.18 -25.42
N THR A 60 8.68 6.52 -24.54
CA THR A 60 10.09 6.16 -24.76
C THR A 60 10.23 5.27 -25.97
N ARG A 61 9.39 4.24 -26.11
CA ARG A 61 9.34 3.35 -27.27
C ARG A 61 9.06 4.10 -28.57
N ARG A 62 8.08 5.03 -28.56
CA ARG A 62 7.71 5.78 -29.76
C ARG A 62 8.77 6.79 -30.19
N ARG A 63 9.58 7.32 -29.29
CA ARG A 63 10.51 8.44 -29.54
C ARG A 63 11.99 8.05 -29.49
N GLY A 64 12.31 6.80 -29.17
CA GLY A 64 13.70 6.35 -28.97
C GLY A 64 14.38 7.04 -27.79
N LEU A 65 13.62 7.35 -26.72
CA LEU A 65 14.14 8.04 -25.55
C LEU A 65 14.75 7.02 -24.57
N ARG A 66 15.14 7.49 -23.41
CA ARG A 66 15.62 6.71 -22.28
C ARG A 66 15.15 7.35 -20.99
N GLY A 67 15.11 6.60 -19.88
CA GLY A 67 14.76 7.12 -18.58
C GLY A 67 15.27 6.20 -17.49
N ALA A 68 14.89 6.51 -16.24
CA ALA A 68 15.22 5.68 -15.10
C ALA A 68 14.05 5.57 -14.12
N LEU A 69 13.84 4.37 -13.61
CA LEU A 69 13.02 4.11 -12.43
C LEU A 69 13.95 4.00 -11.23
N VAL A 70 13.70 4.80 -10.21
CA VAL A 70 14.41 4.74 -8.93
C VAL A 70 13.44 4.30 -7.85
N VAL A 71 13.71 3.20 -7.17
CA VAL A 71 12.97 2.77 -5.99
C VAL A 71 13.79 3.10 -4.76
N MET A 72 13.18 3.81 -3.80
CA MET A 72 13.85 4.31 -2.60
C MET A 72 13.14 3.79 -1.36
N GLN A 73 13.89 3.50 -0.31
CA GLN A 73 13.35 3.14 1.00
C GLN A 73 14.04 3.94 2.10
N VAL A 74 13.23 4.47 3.02
CA VAL A 74 13.74 5.12 4.22
C VAL A 74 14.32 4.06 5.15
N ASP A 75 15.60 4.18 5.46
CA ASP A 75 16.25 3.24 6.34
C ASP A 75 15.77 3.43 7.79
N ARG A 76 15.41 2.32 8.46
CA ARG A 76 15.11 2.30 9.89
C ARG A 76 13.93 3.20 10.33
N LEU A 77 12.94 3.46 9.48
CA LEU A 77 11.74 4.23 9.85
C LEU A 77 11.03 3.64 11.09
N ALA A 78 11.03 2.31 11.22
CA ALA A 78 10.46 1.61 12.37
C ALA A 78 11.17 1.97 13.69
N ASP A 79 12.49 2.21 13.66
CA ASP A 79 13.24 2.67 14.83
C ASP A 79 12.87 4.10 15.20
N VAL A 80 12.68 4.98 14.20
CA VAL A 80 12.21 6.36 14.42
C VAL A 80 10.83 6.36 15.08
N HIS A 81 9.90 5.53 14.58
CA HIS A 81 8.58 5.41 15.18
C HIS A 81 8.64 4.91 16.63
N ARG A 82 9.49 3.94 16.92
CA ARG A 82 9.67 3.39 18.26
C ARG A 82 10.27 4.40 19.21
N ASP A 83 11.32 5.13 18.80
CA ASP A 83 12.15 5.94 19.67
C ASP A 83 11.62 7.38 19.81
N HIS A 84 10.94 7.91 18.76
CA HIS A 84 10.48 9.30 18.68
C HIS A 84 8.97 9.44 18.41
N GLY A 85 8.25 8.34 18.17
CA GLY A 85 6.82 8.33 17.90
C GLY A 85 6.47 8.59 16.43
N PHE A 86 5.21 8.30 16.06
CA PHE A 86 4.73 8.38 14.69
C PHE A 86 4.74 9.79 14.12
N ALA A 87 4.41 10.81 14.93
CA ALA A 87 4.39 12.20 14.47
C ALA A 87 5.77 12.67 13.93
N VAL A 88 6.86 12.16 14.51
CA VAL A 88 8.22 12.46 14.03
C VAL A 88 8.51 11.69 12.74
N GLY A 89 8.08 10.42 12.63
CA GLY A 89 8.20 9.65 11.39
C GLY A 89 7.39 10.27 10.25
N ASP A 90 6.16 10.71 10.50
CA ASP A 90 5.32 11.40 9.52
C ASP A 90 5.96 12.72 9.05
N ALA A 91 6.50 13.50 9.99
CA ALA A 91 7.24 14.73 9.66
C ALA A 91 8.48 14.43 8.80
N MET A 92 9.19 13.33 9.09
CA MET A 92 10.34 12.87 8.32
C MET A 92 9.94 12.47 6.88
N LEU A 93 8.84 11.73 6.70
CA LEU A 93 8.32 11.38 5.37
C LEU A 93 7.88 12.62 4.58
N GLY A 94 7.25 13.60 5.24
CA GLY A 94 6.91 14.89 4.63
C GLY A 94 8.15 15.67 4.16
N ALA A 95 9.17 15.77 5.02
CA ALA A 95 10.41 16.45 4.71
C ALA A 95 11.19 15.75 3.57
N LEU A 96 11.19 14.41 3.55
CA LEU A 96 11.75 13.62 2.45
C LEU A 96 11.08 14.01 1.12
N VAL A 97 9.76 14.02 1.06
CA VAL A 97 9.04 14.35 -0.19
C VAL A 97 9.32 15.77 -0.66
N GLU A 98 9.41 16.74 0.25
CA GLU A 98 9.77 18.11 -0.11
C GLU A 98 11.20 18.19 -0.68
N ALA A 99 12.16 17.44 -0.10
CA ALA A 99 13.51 17.33 -0.65
C ALA A 99 13.53 16.66 -2.04
N LEU A 100 12.74 15.59 -2.24
CA LEU A 100 12.61 14.95 -3.54
C LEU A 100 12.03 15.91 -4.59
N ARG A 101 10.98 16.69 -4.25
CA ARG A 101 10.39 17.70 -5.14
C ARG A 101 11.37 18.81 -5.51
N ALA A 102 12.13 19.29 -4.53
CA ALA A 102 13.14 20.33 -4.78
C ALA A 102 14.30 19.82 -5.63
N GLY A 103 14.59 18.52 -5.54
CA GLY A 103 15.72 17.88 -6.22
C GLY A 103 15.38 17.23 -7.56
N THR A 104 14.13 17.17 -7.99
CA THR A 104 13.69 16.62 -9.28
C THR A 104 13.13 17.73 -10.19
N ARG A 105 12.97 17.42 -11.48
CA ARG A 105 12.38 18.35 -12.46
C ARG A 105 10.85 18.29 -12.40
N GLY A 106 10.18 19.29 -12.95
CA GLY A 106 8.71 19.34 -12.97
C GLY A 106 8.05 18.22 -13.80
N GLU A 107 8.78 17.65 -14.76
CA GLU A 107 8.36 16.51 -15.58
C GLU A 107 8.62 15.16 -14.93
N ASP A 108 9.50 15.07 -13.92
CA ASP A 108 9.76 13.84 -13.18
C ASP A 108 8.56 13.51 -12.27
N VAL A 109 8.36 12.23 -12.02
CA VAL A 109 7.20 11.78 -11.25
C VAL A 109 7.67 11.18 -9.94
N ILE A 110 7.00 11.56 -8.85
CA ILE A 110 7.25 11.03 -7.51
C ILE A 110 6.02 10.25 -7.08
N GLY A 111 6.20 9.03 -6.61
CA GLY A 111 5.17 8.18 -6.02
C GLY A 111 5.58 7.61 -4.68
N ARG A 112 4.59 7.31 -3.83
CA ARG A 112 4.76 6.53 -2.61
C ARG A 112 4.26 5.12 -2.90
N THR A 113 5.16 4.14 -2.79
CA THR A 113 4.89 2.74 -3.17
C THR A 113 4.71 1.84 -1.94
N GLY A 114 4.88 2.37 -0.73
CA GLY A 114 4.72 1.65 0.52
C GLY A 114 4.81 2.59 1.73
N ALA A 115 4.78 2.04 2.93
CA ALA A 115 4.82 2.83 4.17
C ALA A 115 6.09 3.70 4.27
N ASP A 116 7.23 3.14 3.88
CA ASP A 116 8.57 3.73 3.91
C ASP A 116 9.23 3.79 2.52
N ARG A 117 8.49 3.42 1.45
CA ARG A 117 9.00 3.32 0.07
C ARG A 117 8.45 4.39 -0.84
N PHE A 118 9.33 4.88 -1.69
CA PHE A 118 9.03 5.87 -2.72
C PHE A 118 9.60 5.43 -4.06
N ALA A 119 9.02 5.90 -5.15
CA ALA A 119 9.54 5.71 -6.48
C ALA A 119 9.69 7.05 -7.19
N LEU A 120 10.75 7.18 -7.99
CA LEU A 120 10.97 8.32 -8.89
C LEU A 120 11.03 7.81 -10.33
N LEU A 121 10.29 8.45 -11.21
CA LEU A 121 10.40 8.27 -12.65
C LEU A 121 11.16 9.47 -13.21
N LEU A 122 12.42 9.27 -13.57
CA LEU A 122 13.28 10.29 -14.15
C LEU A 122 13.18 10.20 -15.68
N ARG A 123 12.52 11.17 -16.26
CA ARG A 123 12.26 11.24 -17.70
C ARG A 123 13.48 11.74 -18.46
N GLU A 124 13.71 11.16 -19.65
CA GLU A 124 14.80 11.54 -20.55
C GLU A 124 16.19 11.60 -19.87
N ALA A 125 16.40 10.72 -18.87
CA ALA A 125 17.63 10.65 -18.08
C ALA A 125 18.46 9.43 -18.47
N GLY A 126 19.70 9.65 -18.85
CA GLY A 126 20.69 8.58 -19.02
C GLY A 126 21.42 8.30 -17.71
N GLU A 127 22.24 7.25 -17.68
CA GLU A 127 22.93 6.73 -16.49
C GLU A 127 23.67 7.81 -15.70
N ALA A 128 24.54 8.60 -16.35
CA ALA A 128 25.31 9.65 -15.68
C ALA A 128 24.42 10.73 -15.03
N ALA A 129 23.36 11.16 -15.73
CA ALA A 129 22.41 12.14 -15.20
C ALA A 129 21.59 11.57 -14.04
N THR A 130 21.17 10.31 -14.15
CA THR A 130 20.45 9.59 -13.11
C THR A 130 21.32 9.43 -11.86
N SER A 131 22.56 8.94 -12.03
CA SER A 131 23.52 8.77 -10.94
C SER A 131 23.78 10.08 -10.21
N ALA A 132 24.03 11.17 -10.94
CA ALA A 132 24.25 12.49 -10.36
C ALA A 132 23.01 13.01 -9.60
N CYS A 133 21.81 12.82 -10.18
CA CYS A 133 20.55 13.22 -9.53
C CYS A 133 20.33 12.45 -8.22
N VAL A 134 20.44 11.11 -8.25
CA VAL A 134 20.20 10.27 -7.07
C VAL A 134 21.26 10.53 -5.99
N ALA A 135 22.54 10.65 -6.36
CA ALA A 135 23.60 10.97 -5.39
C ALA A 135 23.36 12.32 -4.70
N ARG A 136 22.94 13.35 -5.43
CA ARG A 136 22.58 14.64 -4.86
C ARG A 136 21.37 14.53 -3.91
N LEU A 137 20.28 13.86 -4.33
CA LEU A 137 19.11 13.66 -3.49
C LEU A 137 19.45 12.96 -2.18
N LEU A 138 20.26 11.89 -2.22
CA LEU A 138 20.69 11.19 -1.01
C LEU A 138 21.56 12.09 -0.12
N GLY A 139 22.43 12.90 -0.70
CA GLY A 139 23.25 13.89 0.04
C GLY A 139 22.40 14.96 0.72
N ASP A 140 21.42 15.51 0.01
CA ASP A 140 20.48 16.50 0.54
C ASP A 140 19.64 15.92 1.70
N LEU A 141 19.17 14.67 1.57
CA LEU A 141 18.42 13.95 2.62
C LEU A 141 19.29 13.67 3.86
N GLN A 142 20.55 13.27 3.68
CA GLN A 142 21.49 13.05 4.77
C GLN A 142 21.84 14.34 5.53
N ALA A 143 21.76 15.50 4.87
CA ALA A 143 21.98 16.80 5.49
C ALA A 143 20.73 17.41 6.14
N LEU A 144 19.56 16.79 5.98
CA LEU A 144 18.28 17.34 6.41
C LEU A 144 17.96 16.98 7.86
N ASP A 145 17.83 17.98 8.72
CA ASP A 145 17.42 17.80 10.12
C ASP A 145 15.89 17.90 10.24
N VAL A 146 15.27 16.92 10.93
CA VAL A 146 13.81 16.89 11.17
C VAL A 146 13.54 16.70 12.67
N GLY A 147 13.23 17.77 13.37
CA GLY A 147 13.00 17.72 14.80
C GLY A 147 14.21 17.18 15.56
N PRO A 148 14.09 16.04 16.26
CA PRO A 148 15.20 15.43 16.97
C PRO A 148 16.15 14.62 16.06
N LEU A 149 15.77 14.38 14.80
CA LEU A 149 16.52 13.55 13.85
C LEU A 149 17.60 14.38 13.15
N ARG A 150 18.77 13.77 12.98
CA ARG A 150 19.90 14.31 12.23
C ARG A 150 20.10 13.50 10.96
N GLY A 151 19.71 14.08 9.83
CA GLY A 151 19.74 13.41 8.54
C GLY A 151 18.64 12.37 8.36
N ILE A 152 18.26 12.14 7.10
CA ILE A 152 17.38 11.04 6.70
C ILE A 152 18.23 10.06 5.87
N SER A 153 18.44 8.85 6.39
CA SER A 153 19.11 7.79 5.64
C SER A 153 18.11 7.12 4.70
N VAL A 154 18.45 7.03 3.41
CA VAL A 154 17.63 6.44 2.37
C VAL A 154 18.51 5.56 1.49
N SER A 155 18.08 4.33 1.27
CA SER A 155 18.67 3.44 0.27
C SER A 155 17.89 3.54 -1.04
N ALA A 156 18.57 3.42 -2.19
CA ALA A 156 17.97 3.52 -3.50
C ALA A 156 18.48 2.45 -4.47
N GLY A 157 17.57 1.87 -5.24
CA GLY A 157 17.89 1.02 -6.38
C GLY A 157 17.41 1.67 -7.68
N VAL A 158 18.20 1.58 -8.72
CA VAL A 158 17.96 2.26 -10.01
C VAL A 158 17.92 1.24 -11.12
N ALA A 159 16.83 1.24 -11.91
CA ALA A 159 16.74 0.56 -13.21
C ALA A 159 16.70 1.59 -14.31
N LEU A 160 17.64 1.50 -15.25
CA LEU A 160 17.60 2.30 -16.48
C LEU A 160 16.69 1.60 -17.49
N PHE A 161 15.98 2.38 -18.29
CA PHE A 161 15.14 1.84 -19.37
C PHE A 161 15.32 2.63 -20.67
N THR A 162 15.07 1.94 -21.76
CA THR A 162 15.21 2.41 -23.15
C THR A 162 13.93 2.13 -23.95
N ALA A 163 13.99 2.32 -25.25
CA ALA A 163 12.87 2.02 -26.16
C ALA A 163 12.55 0.51 -26.28
N GLU A 164 13.43 -0.37 -25.80
CA GLU A 164 13.29 -1.82 -25.85
C GLU A 164 12.54 -2.36 -24.64
N ASP A 165 12.47 -1.57 -23.55
CA ASP A 165 11.82 -1.94 -22.31
C ASP A 165 10.32 -1.61 -22.38
N ASP A 166 9.45 -2.58 -22.14
CA ASP A 166 8.00 -2.40 -22.19
C ASP A 166 7.26 -3.01 -20.98
N ASP A 167 7.98 -3.70 -20.07
CA ASP A 167 7.41 -4.30 -18.88
C ASP A 167 7.70 -3.47 -17.61
N PRO A 168 6.70 -2.76 -17.08
CA PRO A 168 6.85 -2.00 -15.84
C PRO A 168 7.11 -2.90 -14.63
N VAL A 169 6.66 -4.16 -14.63
CA VAL A 169 6.87 -5.10 -13.53
C VAL A 169 8.33 -5.51 -13.49
N ALA A 170 8.92 -5.86 -14.64
CA ALA A 170 10.34 -6.18 -14.74
C ALA A 170 11.23 -5.01 -14.30
N LEU A 171 10.88 -3.77 -14.65
CA LEU A 171 11.63 -2.58 -14.23
C LEU A 171 11.56 -2.36 -12.70
N PHE A 172 10.38 -2.52 -12.10
CA PHE A 172 10.26 -2.44 -10.63
C PHE A 172 11.07 -3.54 -9.94
N ALA A 173 11.05 -4.78 -10.46
CA ALA A 173 11.86 -5.87 -9.93
C ALA A 173 13.37 -5.54 -10.02
N THR A 174 13.84 -5.08 -11.17
CA THR A 174 15.23 -4.68 -11.39
C THR A 174 15.68 -3.58 -10.41
N ALA A 175 14.87 -2.50 -10.27
CA ALA A 175 15.15 -1.44 -9.31
C ALA A 175 15.07 -1.96 -7.85
N GLY A 176 14.15 -2.88 -7.56
CA GLY A 176 14.01 -3.53 -6.26
C GLY A 176 15.25 -4.34 -5.87
N HIS A 177 15.79 -5.14 -6.79
CA HIS A 177 17.04 -5.89 -6.58
C HIS A 177 18.20 -4.96 -6.26
N ALA A 178 18.38 -3.90 -7.06
CA ALA A 178 19.42 -2.91 -6.82
C ALA A 178 19.25 -2.18 -5.47
N LEU A 179 18.01 -1.92 -5.03
CA LEU A 179 17.72 -1.37 -3.69
C LEU A 179 18.19 -2.29 -2.58
N ALA A 180 17.94 -3.59 -2.74
CA ALA A 180 18.39 -4.55 -1.74
C ALA A 180 19.91 -4.69 -1.67
N ASP A 181 20.60 -4.62 -2.80
CA ASP A 181 22.05 -4.56 -2.84
C ASP A 181 22.57 -3.32 -2.09
N ALA A 182 21.90 -2.17 -2.27
CA ALA A 182 22.20 -0.96 -1.53
C ALA A 182 22.05 -1.16 -0.01
N GLN A 183 20.99 -1.83 0.43
CA GLN A 183 20.72 -2.14 1.84
C GLN A 183 21.69 -3.18 2.39
N ALA A 184 21.99 -4.25 1.66
CA ALA A 184 22.97 -5.26 2.04
C ALA A 184 24.38 -4.67 2.20
N ALA A 185 24.72 -3.65 1.41
CA ALA A 185 25.97 -2.91 1.51
C ALA A 185 26.01 -1.88 2.67
N GLY A 186 25.01 -1.88 3.57
CA GLY A 186 24.95 -1.04 4.77
C GLY A 186 24.00 0.15 4.70
N GLY A 187 23.19 0.27 3.63
CA GLY A 187 22.21 1.33 3.46
C GLY A 187 22.78 2.71 3.13
N GLY A 188 21.92 3.72 3.08
CA GLY A 188 22.29 5.13 2.87
C GLY A 188 22.95 5.42 1.52
N ARG A 189 22.70 4.62 0.50
CA ARG A 189 23.35 4.68 -0.82
C ARG A 189 22.43 4.29 -1.96
N ALA A 190 22.86 4.56 -3.19
CA ALA A 190 22.21 4.06 -4.40
C ALA A 190 23.04 2.97 -5.06
N VAL A 191 22.35 1.99 -5.67
CA VAL A 191 22.92 1.01 -6.60
C VAL A 191 22.16 1.11 -7.91
N ILE A 192 22.89 1.15 -9.03
CA ILE A 192 22.32 1.07 -10.38
C ILE A 192 22.42 -0.39 -10.81
N ALA A 193 21.30 -0.96 -11.23
CA ALA A 193 21.28 -2.32 -11.74
C ALA A 193 22.19 -2.41 -12.98
N SER A 194 23.14 -3.34 -12.97
CA SER A 194 23.95 -3.65 -14.12
C SER A 194 23.13 -4.39 -15.17
N GLY A 195 23.19 -3.99 -16.43
CA GLY A 195 22.39 -4.57 -17.51
C GLY A 195 22.69 -6.03 -17.87
N ASP A 196 23.66 -6.68 -17.24
CA ASP A 196 24.01 -8.07 -17.44
C ASP A 196 23.54 -8.90 -16.22
N GLY A 197 22.35 -9.46 -16.32
CA GLY A 197 21.71 -10.24 -15.28
C GLY A 197 22.23 -11.67 -15.17
N ASP A 198 23.51 -11.87 -14.86
CA ASP A 198 24.06 -13.15 -14.40
C ASP A 198 24.72 -12.91 -13.01
N GLY A 199 23.90 -12.86 -11.96
CA GLY A 199 24.33 -12.70 -10.57
C GLY A 199 24.11 -13.98 -9.77
N GLU A 200 25.14 -14.82 -9.68
CA GLU A 200 25.25 -15.81 -8.60
C GLU A 200 25.41 -15.09 -7.26
N GLY A 201 24.28 -14.98 -6.52
CA GLY A 201 24.23 -14.47 -5.15
C GLY A 201 23.29 -15.33 -4.32
N LEU A 202 23.69 -16.56 -4.07
CA LEU A 202 22.99 -17.50 -3.20
C LEU A 202 23.12 -17.07 -1.73
N GLY A 203 22.04 -16.48 -1.18
CA GLY A 203 21.91 -16.28 0.26
C GLY A 203 21.05 -15.08 0.70
N VAL A 204 21.08 -13.97 0.00
CA VAL A 204 20.23 -12.77 0.24
C VAL A 204 18.95 -12.85 -0.59
N SER A 205 18.94 -13.77 -1.52
CA SER A 205 17.95 -13.97 -2.58
C SER A 205 16.53 -14.32 -2.07
N ALA A 206 16.40 -15.18 -1.06
CA ALA A 206 15.09 -15.75 -0.72
C ALA A 206 14.13 -14.73 -0.09
N GLU A 207 14.61 -13.86 0.80
CA GLU A 207 13.79 -12.80 1.44
C GLU A 207 13.42 -11.70 0.45
N LEU A 208 14.32 -11.42 -0.51
CA LEU A 208 14.09 -10.46 -1.58
C LEU A 208 13.07 -10.96 -2.57
N HIS A 209 13.25 -12.17 -3.10
CA HIS A 209 12.29 -12.80 -3.99
C HIS A 209 10.91 -12.91 -3.36
N ARG A 210 10.87 -13.09 -2.03
CA ARG A 210 9.63 -13.12 -1.28
C ARG A 210 8.92 -11.76 -1.29
N ARG A 211 9.65 -10.65 -1.07
CA ARG A 211 9.08 -9.29 -1.11
C ARG A 211 8.59 -8.91 -2.50
N ASP A 212 9.37 -9.19 -3.52
CA ASP A 212 9.02 -8.92 -4.91
C ASP A 212 7.81 -9.73 -5.36
N ALA A 213 7.72 -11.00 -4.93
CA ALA A 213 6.55 -11.84 -5.18
C ALA A 213 5.29 -11.31 -4.46
N VAL A 214 5.40 -10.83 -3.21
CA VAL A 214 4.30 -10.19 -2.48
C VAL A 214 3.81 -8.96 -3.24
N GLU A 215 4.72 -8.12 -3.69
CA GLU A 215 4.39 -6.89 -4.40
C GLU A 215 3.75 -7.18 -5.77
N ALA A 216 4.30 -8.12 -6.53
CA ALA A 216 3.74 -8.56 -7.81
C ALA A 216 2.33 -9.15 -7.67
N LEU A 217 2.10 -9.98 -6.65
CA LEU A 217 0.80 -10.57 -6.37
C LEU A 217 -0.22 -9.55 -5.88
N ALA A 218 0.19 -8.61 -5.03
CA ALA A 218 -0.66 -7.51 -4.58
C ALA A 218 -1.12 -6.65 -5.75
N ILE A 219 -0.21 -6.37 -6.68
CA ILE A 219 -0.49 -5.66 -7.93
C ILE A 219 -1.52 -6.42 -8.78
N ALA A 220 -1.34 -7.74 -8.96
CA ALA A 220 -2.27 -8.56 -9.72
C ALA A 220 -3.68 -8.60 -9.10
N LEU A 221 -3.76 -8.55 -7.77
CA LEU A 221 -5.02 -8.46 -7.04
C LEU A 221 -5.72 -7.12 -7.28
N LEU A 222 -4.99 -6.00 -7.21
CA LEU A 222 -5.51 -4.64 -7.43
C LEU A 222 -6.07 -4.43 -8.84
N GLU A 223 -5.48 -5.07 -9.85
CA GLU A 223 -5.97 -5.04 -11.24
C GLU A 223 -7.38 -5.64 -11.36
N ARG A 224 -7.71 -6.63 -10.53
CA ARG A 224 -8.97 -7.37 -10.61
C ARG A 224 -10.05 -6.87 -9.66
N ASP A 225 -9.67 -6.42 -8.48
CA ASP A 225 -10.59 -5.90 -7.46
C ASP A 225 -10.33 -4.40 -7.20
N ARG A 226 -11.03 -3.54 -7.92
CA ARG A 226 -10.92 -2.07 -7.82
C ARG A 226 -11.26 -1.49 -6.44
N TYR A 227 -11.81 -2.31 -5.54
CA TYR A 227 -12.23 -1.88 -4.21
C TYR A 227 -11.14 -2.02 -3.14
N THR A 228 -10.07 -2.76 -3.41
CA THR A 228 -9.09 -3.22 -2.41
C THR A 228 -7.89 -2.30 -2.16
N GLY A 229 -7.57 -1.33 -3.01
CA GLY A 229 -6.34 -0.53 -2.89
C GLY A 229 -6.21 0.26 -1.58
N GLU A 230 -7.14 1.16 -1.28
CA GLU A 230 -7.13 1.95 -0.03
C GLU A 230 -7.41 1.10 1.23
N HIS A 231 -8.14 0.00 1.05
CA HIS A 231 -8.50 -0.94 2.09
C HIS A 231 -7.29 -1.72 2.59
N SER A 232 -6.51 -2.30 1.67
CA SER A 232 -5.40 -3.19 2.03
C SER A 232 -4.27 -2.46 2.78
N GLU A 233 -3.89 -1.24 2.39
CA GLU A 233 -2.84 -0.47 3.08
C GLU A 233 -3.20 -0.18 4.54
N SER A 234 -4.44 0.25 4.82
CA SER A 234 -4.89 0.53 6.19
C SER A 234 -4.93 -0.73 7.06
N VAL A 235 -5.33 -1.87 6.49
CA VAL A 235 -5.35 -3.15 7.20
C VAL A 235 -3.92 -3.62 7.49
N VAL A 236 -3.00 -3.52 6.53
CA VAL A 236 -1.58 -3.85 6.69
C VAL A 236 -0.95 -3.05 7.82
N ASP A 237 -1.11 -1.73 7.83
CA ASP A 237 -0.51 -0.87 8.85
C ASP A 237 -1.02 -1.21 10.25
N MET A 238 -2.33 -1.41 10.40
CA MET A 238 -2.93 -1.83 11.67
C MET A 238 -2.42 -3.21 12.10
N ALA A 239 -2.40 -4.19 11.20
CA ALA A 239 -1.98 -5.56 11.50
C ALA A 239 -0.52 -5.62 11.96
N VAL A 240 0.38 -4.90 11.30
CA VAL A 240 1.80 -4.81 11.67
C VAL A 240 1.97 -4.22 13.07
N VAL A 241 1.24 -3.15 13.39
CA VAL A 241 1.34 -2.52 14.70
C VAL A 241 0.77 -3.41 15.80
N VAL A 242 -0.36 -4.07 15.57
CA VAL A 242 -0.94 -5.03 16.52
C VAL A 242 0.00 -6.22 16.73
N ALA A 243 0.58 -6.78 15.66
CA ALA A 243 1.56 -7.87 15.76
C ALA A 243 2.77 -7.49 16.64
N ARG A 244 3.32 -6.30 16.45
CA ARG A 244 4.41 -5.77 17.29
C ARG A 244 3.98 -5.57 18.74
N THR A 245 2.77 -5.03 18.97
CA THR A 245 2.23 -4.82 20.32
C THR A 245 2.05 -6.13 21.07
N LEU A 246 1.71 -7.21 20.36
CA LEU A 246 1.60 -8.57 20.92
C LEU A 246 2.95 -9.27 21.09
N GLY A 247 4.07 -8.63 20.72
CA GLY A 247 5.41 -9.17 20.91
C GLY A 247 5.85 -10.22 19.90
N LEU A 248 5.25 -10.24 18.71
CA LEU A 248 5.67 -11.15 17.63
C LEU A 248 7.11 -10.83 17.20
N SER A 249 7.86 -11.87 16.81
CA SER A 249 9.21 -11.71 16.28
C SER A 249 9.21 -10.91 14.96
N PRO A 250 10.33 -10.28 14.57
CA PRO A 250 10.43 -9.55 13.31
C PRO A 250 10.00 -10.38 12.09
N ALA A 251 10.35 -11.67 12.05
CA ALA A 251 9.95 -12.58 10.97
C ALA A 251 8.42 -12.81 10.96
N GLN A 252 7.82 -13.03 12.12
CA GLN A 252 6.36 -13.18 12.23
C GLN A 252 5.61 -11.88 11.87
N VAL A 253 6.15 -10.71 12.21
CA VAL A 253 5.58 -9.41 11.82
C VAL A 253 5.61 -9.26 10.30
N GLU A 254 6.68 -9.69 9.64
CA GLU A 254 6.77 -9.66 8.17
C GLU A 254 5.82 -10.67 7.51
N ASP A 255 5.63 -11.86 8.11
CA ASP A 255 4.60 -12.82 7.67
C ASP A 255 3.19 -12.22 7.77
N VAL A 256 2.88 -11.57 8.87
CA VAL A 256 1.58 -10.87 9.07
C VAL A 256 1.41 -9.75 8.07
N ARG A 257 2.47 -8.98 7.79
CA ARG A 257 2.45 -7.90 6.79
C ARG A 257 2.14 -8.43 5.39
N ALA A 258 2.86 -9.47 4.97
CA ALA A 258 2.65 -10.10 3.69
C ALA A 258 1.26 -10.73 3.56
N ALA A 259 0.80 -11.41 4.61
CA ALA A 259 -0.53 -12.00 4.65
C ALA A 259 -1.63 -10.94 4.61
N ALA A 260 -1.50 -9.84 5.37
CA ALA A 260 -2.47 -8.74 5.34
C ALA A 260 -2.57 -8.05 3.96
N LEU A 261 -1.46 -7.98 3.23
CA LEU A 261 -1.46 -7.46 1.86
C LEU A 261 -2.11 -8.41 0.86
N LEU A 262 -1.97 -9.71 1.07
CA LEU A 262 -2.38 -10.77 0.15
C LEU A 262 -3.61 -11.58 0.61
N HIS A 263 -4.28 -11.17 1.71
CA HIS A 263 -5.37 -11.95 2.28
C HIS A 263 -6.47 -12.28 1.26
N ASP A 264 -6.77 -11.35 0.43
CA ASP A 264 -7.80 -11.43 -0.62
C ASP A 264 -7.30 -12.03 -1.95
N ILE A 265 -6.03 -12.49 -2.07
CA ILE A 265 -5.45 -12.93 -3.37
C ILE A 265 -6.26 -14.05 -4.02
N GLY A 266 -6.91 -14.89 -3.25
CA GLY A 266 -7.75 -15.96 -3.78
C GLY A 266 -9.01 -15.50 -4.50
N LYS A 267 -9.41 -14.23 -4.38
CA LYS A 267 -10.51 -13.63 -5.15
C LYS A 267 -10.26 -13.68 -6.66
N VAL A 268 -9.00 -13.84 -7.09
CA VAL A 268 -8.67 -14.07 -8.51
C VAL A 268 -9.34 -15.34 -9.08
N GLY A 269 -9.66 -16.32 -8.24
CA GLY A 269 -10.36 -17.55 -8.61
C GLY A 269 -11.88 -17.46 -8.53
N ILE A 270 -12.43 -16.37 -8.02
CA ILE A 270 -13.88 -16.17 -7.90
C ILE A 270 -14.46 -15.63 -9.22
N PRO A 271 -15.60 -16.18 -9.71
CA PRO A 271 -16.23 -15.71 -10.93
C PRO A 271 -16.65 -14.22 -10.83
N ASP A 272 -16.43 -13.44 -11.89
CA ASP A 272 -16.75 -12.00 -11.94
C ASP A 272 -18.21 -11.69 -11.64
N ALA A 273 -19.13 -12.58 -12.04
CA ALA A 273 -20.56 -12.45 -11.77
C ALA A 273 -20.91 -12.47 -10.29
N ILE A 274 -20.06 -13.09 -9.45
CA ILE A 274 -20.20 -13.15 -7.99
C ILE A 274 -19.40 -12.01 -7.35
N LEU A 275 -18.15 -11.85 -7.76
CA LEU A 275 -17.24 -10.83 -7.21
C LEU A 275 -17.79 -9.41 -7.38
N ASN A 276 -18.28 -9.08 -8.59
CA ASN A 276 -18.76 -7.75 -8.94
C ASN A 276 -20.30 -7.61 -8.88
N LYS A 277 -21.00 -8.50 -8.17
CA LYS A 277 -22.46 -8.47 -8.08
C LYS A 277 -22.97 -7.19 -7.40
N PRO A 278 -23.83 -6.39 -8.06
CA PRO A 278 -24.45 -5.24 -7.45
C PRO A 278 -25.57 -5.68 -6.50
N GLY A 279 -25.24 -5.99 -5.25
CA GLY A 279 -26.21 -6.40 -4.24
C GLY A 279 -25.74 -7.57 -3.37
N PRO A 280 -26.57 -8.05 -2.43
CA PRO A 280 -26.19 -9.15 -1.54
C PRO A 280 -26.04 -10.47 -2.30
N LEU A 281 -25.05 -11.26 -1.87
CA LEU A 281 -24.82 -12.62 -2.39
C LEU A 281 -25.92 -13.56 -1.89
N THR A 282 -26.38 -14.48 -2.75
CA THR A 282 -27.22 -15.62 -2.35
C THR A 282 -26.43 -16.58 -1.46
N PRO A 283 -27.09 -17.55 -0.77
CA PRO A 283 -26.37 -18.57 0.01
C PRO A 283 -25.34 -19.34 -0.81
N ASP A 284 -25.68 -19.76 -2.04
CA ASP A 284 -24.77 -20.50 -2.92
C ASP A 284 -23.58 -19.64 -3.38
N GLU A 285 -23.83 -18.36 -3.72
CA GLU A 285 -22.78 -17.42 -4.08
C GLU A 285 -21.85 -17.11 -2.89
N ARG A 286 -22.38 -17.07 -1.65
CA ARG A 286 -21.56 -16.95 -0.44
C ARG A 286 -20.66 -18.16 -0.23
N THR A 287 -21.15 -19.35 -0.52
CA THR A 287 -20.34 -20.57 -0.47
C THR A 287 -19.16 -20.48 -1.43
N VAL A 288 -19.41 -20.04 -2.68
CA VAL A 288 -18.34 -19.84 -3.66
C VAL A 288 -17.37 -18.74 -3.21
N MET A 289 -17.88 -17.62 -2.71
CA MET A 289 -17.03 -16.54 -2.18
C MET A 289 -16.15 -17.02 -1.01
N ALA A 290 -16.67 -17.88 -0.15
CA ALA A 290 -15.94 -18.44 0.99
C ALA A 290 -14.79 -19.39 0.61
N GLU A 291 -14.63 -19.72 -0.68
CA GLU A 291 -13.49 -20.50 -1.16
C GLU A 291 -12.21 -19.67 -1.36
N HIS A 292 -12.29 -18.31 -1.38
CA HIS A 292 -11.10 -17.49 -1.66
C HIS A 292 -9.93 -17.71 -0.69
N PRO A 293 -10.09 -17.96 0.62
CA PRO A 293 -8.95 -18.23 1.48
C PRO A 293 -8.20 -19.52 1.10
N VAL A 294 -8.95 -20.55 0.71
CA VAL A 294 -8.40 -21.83 0.24
C VAL A 294 -7.68 -21.67 -1.11
N ILE A 295 -8.26 -20.87 -2.01
CA ILE A 295 -7.62 -20.54 -3.30
C ILE A 295 -6.36 -19.72 -3.06
N GLY A 296 -6.40 -18.73 -2.16
CA GLY A 296 -5.27 -17.90 -1.76
C GLY A 296 -4.12 -18.73 -1.18
N GLU A 297 -4.41 -19.62 -0.24
CA GLU A 297 -3.44 -20.59 0.27
C GLU A 297 -2.76 -21.37 -0.86
N ARG A 298 -3.54 -21.93 -1.76
CA ARG A 298 -3.02 -22.74 -2.87
C ARG A 298 -2.08 -21.94 -3.78
N ILE A 299 -2.40 -20.68 -4.07
CA ILE A 299 -1.55 -19.78 -4.84
C ILE A 299 -0.24 -19.52 -4.11
N LEU A 300 -0.31 -19.16 -2.83
CA LEU A 300 0.85 -18.78 -2.03
C LEU A 300 1.75 -19.97 -1.70
N ARG A 301 1.22 -21.18 -1.48
CA ARG A 301 2.02 -22.40 -1.26
C ARG A 301 2.85 -22.79 -2.47
N GLY A 302 2.46 -22.37 -3.68
CA GLY A 302 3.25 -22.57 -4.91
C GLY A 302 4.54 -21.74 -4.95
N ILE A 303 4.72 -20.80 -4.02
CA ILE A 303 5.87 -19.87 -3.99
C ILE A 303 6.79 -20.25 -2.83
N GLY A 304 8.07 -20.46 -3.10
CA GLY A 304 9.06 -20.77 -2.07
C GLY A 304 9.09 -19.76 -0.93
N GLY A 305 9.07 -20.24 0.33
CA GLY A 305 9.13 -19.40 1.52
C GLY A 305 7.80 -18.78 1.97
N PHE A 306 6.67 -19.02 1.26
CA PHE A 306 5.36 -18.46 1.61
C PHE A 306 4.48 -19.35 2.50
N ALA A 307 4.96 -20.51 2.92
CA ALA A 307 4.14 -21.44 3.71
C ALA A 307 3.51 -20.79 4.97
N PRO A 308 4.21 -19.96 5.79
CA PRO A 308 3.59 -19.28 6.93
C PRO A 308 2.55 -18.24 6.50
N VAL A 309 2.78 -17.52 5.40
CA VAL A 309 1.82 -16.54 4.85
C VAL A 309 0.57 -17.24 4.33
N ALA A 310 0.75 -18.37 3.62
CA ALA A 310 -0.34 -19.17 3.10
C ALA A 310 -1.25 -19.73 4.23
N ASP A 311 -0.64 -20.15 5.34
CA ASP A 311 -1.38 -20.59 6.52
C ASP A 311 -2.19 -19.46 7.14
N ILE A 312 -1.64 -18.26 7.22
CA ILE A 312 -2.35 -17.08 7.73
C ILE A 312 -3.53 -16.73 6.82
N VAL A 313 -3.32 -16.68 5.49
CA VAL A 313 -4.36 -16.34 4.51
C VAL A 313 -5.48 -17.39 4.51
N ARG A 314 -5.15 -18.68 4.60
CA ARG A 314 -6.18 -19.72 4.68
C ARG A 314 -7.18 -19.52 5.81
N HIS A 315 -6.71 -19.06 6.97
CA HIS A 315 -7.49 -19.01 8.19
C HIS A 315 -7.95 -17.59 8.58
N GLU A 316 -7.88 -16.62 7.67
CA GLU A 316 -8.23 -15.23 7.94
C GLU A 316 -9.71 -15.00 8.31
N HIS A 317 -10.58 -15.93 7.95
CA HIS A 317 -12.01 -15.90 8.25
C HIS A 317 -12.42 -16.88 9.33
N GLU A 318 -11.45 -17.47 10.05
CA GLU A 318 -11.77 -18.28 11.24
C GLU A 318 -12.20 -17.40 12.41
N SER A 319 -13.32 -17.75 13.02
CA SER A 319 -13.80 -17.10 14.24
C SER A 319 -13.18 -17.76 15.47
N PHE A 320 -12.88 -16.98 16.51
CA PHE A 320 -12.18 -17.46 17.69
C PHE A 320 -12.91 -18.60 18.40
N ASP A 321 -14.25 -18.64 18.30
CA ASP A 321 -15.13 -19.70 18.85
C ASP A 321 -15.29 -20.93 17.93
N GLY A 322 -14.69 -20.92 16.73
CA GLY A 322 -14.78 -22.00 15.76
C GLY A 322 -15.99 -21.93 14.82
N SER A 323 -16.77 -20.85 14.86
CA SER A 323 -17.89 -20.64 13.93
C SER A 323 -17.47 -20.10 12.55
N GLY A 324 -16.17 -19.90 12.34
CA GLY A 324 -15.58 -19.41 11.09
C GLY A 324 -15.37 -20.48 10.03
N TYR A 325 -14.61 -20.15 9.00
CA TYR A 325 -14.29 -21.03 7.87
C TYR A 325 -12.85 -20.80 7.41
N PRO A 326 -12.19 -21.73 6.68
CA PRO A 326 -12.74 -22.96 6.07
C PRO A 326 -12.69 -24.20 7.01
N ASP A 327 -11.86 -24.20 8.07
CA ASP A 327 -11.54 -25.41 8.83
C ASP A 327 -12.23 -25.48 10.21
N GLY A 328 -12.89 -24.39 10.65
CA GLY A 328 -13.57 -24.29 11.95
C GLY A 328 -12.59 -24.38 13.12
N LEU A 329 -11.41 -23.78 13.00
CA LEU A 329 -10.40 -23.77 14.07
C LEU A 329 -10.86 -22.94 15.25
N VAL A 330 -10.47 -23.36 16.48
CA VAL A 330 -10.88 -22.70 17.72
C VAL A 330 -9.69 -22.14 18.47
N GLY A 331 -9.81 -20.89 18.93
CA GLY A 331 -8.87 -20.26 19.84
C GLY A 331 -7.46 -20.17 19.29
N ASP A 332 -6.48 -20.64 20.05
CA ASP A 332 -5.06 -20.59 19.71
C ASP A 332 -4.63 -21.54 18.59
N LYS A 333 -5.53 -22.40 18.10
CA LYS A 333 -5.26 -23.18 16.89
C LYS A 333 -5.30 -22.33 15.63
N ILE A 334 -5.99 -21.19 15.66
CA ILE A 334 -5.99 -20.22 14.56
C ILE A 334 -4.65 -19.49 14.57
N PRO A 335 -3.92 -19.43 13.45
CA PRO A 335 -2.68 -18.66 13.36
C PRO A 335 -2.86 -17.24 13.90
N ILE A 336 -1.92 -16.75 14.70
CA ILE A 336 -2.04 -15.42 15.31
C ILE A 336 -2.19 -14.31 14.25
N GLY A 337 -1.52 -14.44 13.11
CA GLY A 337 -1.66 -13.51 11.98
C GLY A 337 -3.09 -13.44 11.45
N SER A 338 -3.77 -14.58 11.32
CA SER A 338 -5.17 -14.66 10.88
C SER A 338 -6.11 -13.95 11.84
N ARG A 339 -5.92 -14.19 13.16
CA ARG A 339 -6.69 -13.50 14.21
C ARG A 339 -6.51 -11.99 14.19
N ILE A 340 -5.29 -11.53 13.90
CA ILE A 340 -4.96 -10.10 13.76
C ILE A 340 -5.64 -9.51 12.51
N ILE A 341 -5.51 -10.16 11.36
CA ILE A 341 -6.07 -9.68 10.08
C ILE A 341 -7.60 -9.59 10.19
N LEU A 342 -8.28 -10.62 10.70
CA LEU A 342 -9.73 -10.62 10.89
C LEU A 342 -10.22 -9.41 11.70
N ALA A 343 -9.55 -9.08 12.80
CA ALA A 343 -9.94 -7.96 13.65
C ALA A 343 -9.67 -6.60 12.97
N CYS A 344 -8.54 -6.46 12.28
CA CYS A 344 -8.17 -5.23 11.56
C CYS A 344 -9.08 -4.99 10.36
N ASP A 345 -9.36 -6.04 9.58
CA ASP A 345 -10.28 -5.96 8.44
C ASP A 345 -11.71 -5.61 8.89
N ALA A 346 -12.22 -6.27 9.93
CA ALA A 346 -13.53 -5.96 10.48
C ALA A 346 -13.63 -4.50 10.97
N TYR A 347 -12.60 -3.99 11.65
CA TYR A 347 -12.55 -2.59 12.08
C TYR A 347 -12.57 -1.65 10.88
N HIS A 348 -11.71 -1.88 9.89
CA HIS A 348 -11.66 -1.07 8.68
C HIS A 348 -12.99 -1.12 7.93
N ALA A 349 -13.59 -2.29 7.80
CA ALA A 349 -14.90 -2.46 7.18
C ALA A 349 -16.03 -1.72 7.92
N MET A 350 -15.96 -1.59 9.24
CA MET A 350 -16.93 -0.83 10.04
C MET A 350 -16.75 0.69 9.90
N THR A 351 -15.52 1.16 9.77
CA THR A 351 -15.17 2.60 9.80
C THR A 351 -15.00 3.23 8.42
N SER A 352 -15.11 2.45 7.34
CA SER A 352 -15.07 2.93 5.95
C SER A 352 -16.48 3.09 5.37
N ASP A 353 -16.66 4.10 4.50
CA ASP A 353 -17.89 4.28 3.75
C ASP A 353 -18.04 3.18 2.70
N ARG A 354 -19.19 2.51 2.64
CA ARG A 354 -19.53 1.53 1.62
C ARG A 354 -20.75 2.01 0.82
N PRO A 355 -20.91 1.61 -0.46
CA PRO A 355 -22.02 2.09 -1.32
C PRO A 355 -23.41 1.96 -0.69
N TYR A 356 -23.57 1.01 0.23
CA TYR A 356 -24.88 0.67 0.85
C TYR A 356 -24.93 0.94 2.35
N ARG A 357 -23.86 1.48 2.96
CA ARG A 357 -23.79 1.70 4.41
C ARG A 357 -22.81 2.83 4.75
N ALA A 358 -23.30 3.83 5.50
CA ALA A 358 -22.44 4.85 6.09
C ALA A 358 -21.49 4.22 7.12
N ARG A 359 -20.28 4.77 7.24
CA ARG A 359 -19.29 4.37 8.22
C ARG A 359 -19.81 4.49 9.66
N MET A 360 -19.40 3.58 10.52
CA MET A 360 -19.59 3.70 11.95
C MET A 360 -18.65 4.74 12.56
N SER A 361 -19.03 5.31 13.71
CA SER A 361 -18.05 6.02 14.54
C SER A 361 -17.06 5.02 15.16
N ASP A 362 -15.83 5.48 15.44
CA ASP A 362 -14.84 4.63 16.10
C ASP A 362 -15.31 4.11 17.45
N ALA A 363 -16.04 4.93 18.19
CA ALA A 363 -16.60 4.54 19.48
C ALA A 363 -17.60 3.37 19.34
N ASP A 364 -18.38 3.36 18.26
CA ASP A 364 -19.30 2.28 17.94
C ASP A 364 -18.55 1.03 17.48
N ALA A 365 -17.54 1.20 16.61
CA ALA A 365 -16.69 0.10 16.16
C ALA A 365 -15.94 -0.55 17.33
N PHE A 366 -15.42 0.24 18.29
CA PHE A 366 -14.78 -0.31 19.49
C PHE A 366 -15.76 -1.06 20.40
N ARG A 367 -17.01 -0.61 20.49
CA ARG A 367 -18.05 -1.34 21.24
C ARG A 367 -18.35 -2.67 20.57
N GLU A 368 -18.45 -2.70 19.27
CA GLU A 368 -18.71 -3.91 18.50
C GLU A 368 -17.55 -4.91 18.59
N LEU A 369 -16.31 -4.46 18.43
CA LEU A 369 -15.13 -5.30 18.61
C LEU A 369 -15.11 -5.95 20.00
N ARG A 370 -15.40 -5.18 21.07
CA ARG A 370 -15.47 -5.72 22.44
C ARG A 370 -16.63 -6.69 22.62
N ARG A 371 -17.77 -6.43 22.02
CA ARG A 371 -18.95 -7.31 22.09
C ARG A 371 -18.68 -8.67 21.45
N CYS A 372 -17.92 -8.70 20.38
CA CYS A 372 -17.59 -9.92 19.64
C CYS A 372 -16.29 -10.60 20.12
N ALA A 373 -15.58 -10.02 21.10
CA ALA A 373 -14.38 -10.63 21.67
C ALA A 373 -14.72 -11.93 22.41
N GLY A 374 -13.95 -12.99 22.12
CA GLY A 374 -14.19 -14.36 22.61
C GLY A 374 -15.16 -15.18 21.75
N GLY A 375 -15.93 -14.51 20.88
CA GLY A 375 -16.73 -15.16 19.82
C GLY A 375 -15.98 -15.06 18.48
N GLN A 376 -16.26 -14.01 17.71
CA GLN A 376 -15.60 -13.81 16.41
C GLN A 376 -14.12 -13.47 16.57
N PHE A 377 -13.75 -12.56 17.49
CA PHE A 377 -12.40 -12.04 17.62
C PHE A 377 -11.65 -12.57 18.84
N ASP A 378 -10.33 -12.73 18.70
CA ASP A 378 -9.45 -12.99 19.83
C ASP A 378 -9.48 -11.81 20.84
N PRO A 379 -9.75 -12.05 22.13
CA PRO A 379 -9.80 -10.99 23.14
C PRO A 379 -8.49 -10.20 23.27
N ASN A 380 -7.32 -10.86 23.17
CA ASN A 380 -6.02 -10.22 23.28
C ASN A 380 -5.71 -9.35 22.08
N VAL A 381 -6.01 -9.83 20.86
CA VAL A 381 -5.89 -9.07 19.62
C VAL A 381 -6.81 -7.85 19.64
N THR A 382 -8.07 -8.05 20.05
CA THR A 382 -9.07 -6.98 20.17
C THR A 382 -8.59 -5.88 21.14
N ALA A 383 -8.06 -6.27 22.29
CA ALA A 383 -7.56 -5.32 23.29
C ALA A 383 -6.34 -4.53 22.74
N ALA A 384 -5.41 -5.20 22.07
CA ALA A 384 -4.23 -4.56 21.47
C ALA A 384 -4.62 -3.57 20.35
N LEU A 385 -5.54 -3.95 19.47
CA LEU A 385 -6.05 -3.10 18.38
C LEU A 385 -6.72 -1.84 18.92
N ILE A 386 -7.66 -2.00 19.87
CA ILE A 386 -8.38 -0.86 20.46
C ILE A 386 -7.44 0.08 21.21
N ALA A 387 -6.51 -0.47 22.02
CA ALA A 387 -5.53 0.33 22.74
C ALA A 387 -4.70 1.16 21.78
N ARG A 388 -4.24 0.57 20.69
CA ARG A 388 -3.44 1.25 19.66
C ARG A 388 -4.21 2.39 18.99
N LEU A 389 -5.42 2.12 18.50
CA LEU A 389 -6.25 3.11 17.80
C LEU A 389 -6.68 4.25 18.72
N TYR A 390 -6.90 3.97 20.01
CA TYR A 390 -7.21 4.99 21.00
C TYR A 390 -6.03 5.94 21.24
N HIS A 391 -4.80 5.41 21.29
CA HIS A 391 -3.58 6.21 21.48
C HIS A 391 -3.26 7.09 20.26
N GLU A 392 -3.43 6.59 19.05
CA GLU A 392 -3.22 7.36 17.81
C GLU A 392 -4.06 8.65 17.77
N ARG A 393 -5.31 8.58 18.28
CA ARG A 393 -6.24 9.72 18.23
C ARG A 393 -6.17 10.64 19.43
N SER A 394 -5.71 10.12 20.58
CA SER A 394 -5.62 10.95 21.81
C SER A 394 -4.31 11.72 21.95
N GLY A 395 -3.33 11.50 21.08
CA GLY A 395 -2.00 12.15 21.15
C GLY A 395 -1.21 11.85 22.44
N ARG A 396 -1.60 10.81 23.20
CA ARG A 396 -0.95 10.47 24.47
C ARG A 396 0.03 9.31 24.29
N PRO A 397 1.24 9.37 24.89
CA PRO A 397 2.21 8.29 24.80
C PRO A 397 1.70 7.01 25.48
N VAL A 398 2.07 5.87 24.89
CA VAL A 398 1.76 4.53 25.44
C VAL A 398 2.44 4.37 26.80
N LEU A 399 1.66 4.28 27.88
CA LEU A 399 2.18 3.82 29.17
C LEU A 399 2.55 2.33 29.01
N ARG A 400 3.84 2.02 29.19
CA ARG A 400 4.31 0.63 29.28
C ARG A 400 3.56 -0.05 30.42
N ALA A 401 2.83 -1.13 30.12
CA ALA A 401 2.48 -2.10 31.14
C ALA A 401 3.78 -2.75 31.62
N VAL A 402 3.99 -2.70 32.94
CA VAL A 402 5.11 -3.30 33.68
C VAL A 402 5.04 -4.81 33.61
#